data_c25894c7fbe730ebf9017204f1988d77
#
_entry.id   c25894c7fbe730ebf9017204f1988d77
#
_cell.length_a   1.000
_cell.length_b   1.000
_cell.length_c   1.000
_cell.angle_alpha   90.00
_cell.angle_beta   90.00
_cell.angle_gamma   90.00
#
_symmetry.space_group_name_H-M   'P 1'
#
loop_
_entity.id
_entity.type
_entity.pdbx_description
1 polymer ?
#
loop_
_entity_poly.entity_id
_entity_poly.type
_entity_poly.pdbx_seq_one_letter_code
_entity_poly.pdbx_strand_id
1 'polypeptide(L)'
;MDRRELLKMVAAATGGVVIGGEFFLAGCKNPEAGQSTEFTENDIAFFDEVAETIFPKTSTPGAKEAKVGQFMAVMVNDCYTEENQKAFREGQAAINAACKKMHGHDFMKAAPEHKKAVLVSLDPEIKDYQAKRKEFNKEQDDLEKKAQANGDTNFKRKTMPDHYFIMMKQLTILGYFTSKEGRTGATRYEPVPGKYIGDLDYKKGDKIITGLN
;
A
#
# COMPACT_ATOMS: atom_id res chain seq x y z
N MET A 1 42.64 27.21 -12.17
CA MET A 1 41.64 27.67 -11.21
C MET A 1 42.38 28.15 -9.97
N ASP A 2 42.32 29.44 -9.69
CA ASP A 2 42.98 30.01 -8.51
C ASP A 2 42.17 29.72 -7.24
N ARG A 3 42.86 29.45 -6.10
CA ARG A 3 42.22 29.15 -4.80
C ARG A 3 41.20 30.24 -4.38
N ARG A 4 41.43 31.48 -4.79
CA ARG A 4 40.49 32.59 -4.53
C ARG A 4 39.19 32.50 -5.34
N GLU A 5 39.24 31.99 -6.56
CA GLU A 5 38.04 31.76 -7.37
C GLU A 5 37.19 30.61 -6.84
N LEU A 6 37.84 29.53 -6.34
CA LEU A 6 37.16 28.42 -5.70
C LEU A 6 36.42 28.90 -4.43
N LEU A 7 37.08 29.70 -3.59
CA LEU A 7 36.45 30.22 -2.38
C LEU A 7 35.28 31.18 -2.67
N LYS A 8 35.36 31.98 -3.74
CA LYS A 8 34.24 32.82 -4.18
C LYS A 8 33.06 32.00 -4.67
N MET A 9 33.28 30.90 -5.41
CA MET A 9 32.25 30.00 -5.87
C MET A 9 31.59 29.24 -4.68
N VAL A 10 32.37 28.78 -3.72
CA VAL A 10 31.84 28.14 -2.50
C VAL A 10 31.02 29.13 -1.69
N ALA A 11 31.52 30.39 -1.52
CA ALA A 11 30.77 31.42 -0.80
C ALA A 11 29.46 31.81 -1.51
N ALA A 12 29.45 31.85 -2.86
CA ALA A 12 28.25 32.11 -3.64
C ALA A 12 27.27 30.95 -3.56
N ALA A 13 27.74 29.70 -3.56
CA ALA A 13 26.91 28.50 -3.42
C ALA A 13 26.30 28.38 -2.00
N THR A 14 27.11 28.63 -0.97
CA THR A 14 26.62 28.60 0.44
C THR A 14 25.76 29.80 0.81
N GLY A 15 26.07 30.99 0.30
CA GLY A 15 25.26 32.19 0.49
C GLY A 15 23.89 32.09 -0.18
N GLY A 16 23.80 31.47 -1.35
CA GLY A 16 22.54 31.17 -2.04
C GLY A 16 21.62 30.22 -1.25
N VAL A 17 22.20 29.27 -0.54
CA VAL A 17 21.44 28.32 0.31
C VAL A 17 20.85 29.01 1.54
N VAL A 18 21.54 30.00 2.13
CA VAL A 18 21.06 30.73 3.33
C VAL A 18 19.93 31.71 3.00
N ILE A 19 19.97 32.35 1.82
CA ILE A 19 18.93 33.33 1.41
C ILE A 19 17.78 32.64 0.68
N GLY A 20 18.02 31.48 0.03
CA GLY A 20 17.01 30.71 -0.71
C GLY A 20 16.34 29.60 0.08
N GLY A 21 16.78 29.32 1.30
CA GLY A 21 16.26 28.20 2.11
C GLY A 21 14.76 28.28 2.41
N GLU A 22 14.22 29.48 2.58
CA GLU A 22 12.78 29.66 2.77
C GLU A 22 11.99 29.46 1.46
N PHE A 23 12.59 29.74 0.31
CA PHE A 23 11.97 29.46 -1.00
C PHE A 23 11.96 27.98 -1.36
N PHE A 24 12.98 27.22 -0.95
CA PHE A 24 13.00 25.75 -1.17
C PHE A 24 12.06 25.02 -0.24
N LEU A 25 11.81 25.49 0.97
CA LEU A 25 10.83 24.92 1.89
C LEU A 25 9.38 25.35 1.55
N ALA A 26 9.20 26.45 0.83
CA ALA A 26 7.90 26.92 0.35
C ALA A 26 7.57 26.40 -1.07
N GLY A 27 8.54 25.81 -1.80
CA GLY A 27 8.51 25.57 -3.23
C GLY A 27 7.92 24.26 -3.72
N CYS A 28 7.20 23.51 -2.90
CA CYS A 28 6.46 22.32 -3.38
C CYS A 28 4.94 22.42 -3.15
N LYS A 29 4.39 23.61 -3.17
CA LYS A 29 2.95 23.78 -3.42
C LYS A 29 2.76 24.07 -4.91
N ASN A 30 2.56 23.01 -5.67
CA ASN A 30 2.09 23.13 -7.05
C ASN A 30 0.65 23.68 -6.99
N PRO A 31 0.34 24.91 -7.46
CA PRO A 31 -0.99 25.50 -7.33
C PRO A 31 -2.05 24.86 -8.23
N GLU A 32 -1.67 23.87 -9.05
CA GLU A 32 -2.60 23.12 -9.91
C GLU A 32 -2.98 21.73 -9.39
N ALA A 33 -2.46 21.29 -8.25
CA ALA A 33 -2.92 20.08 -7.57
C ALA A 33 -4.19 20.41 -6.76
N GLY A 34 -5.29 20.57 -7.44
CA GLY A 34 -6.61 20.53 -6.82
C GLY A 34 -6.83 19.13 -6.22
N GLN A 35 -7.00 19.07 -4.93
CA GLN A 35 -7.17 17.97 -3.98
C GLN A 35 -5.84 17.47 -3.40
N SER A 36 -5.71 17.64 -2.10
CA SER A 36 -4.65 17.04 -1.29
C SER A 36 -4.62 15.54 -1.58
N THR A 37 -3.49 15.07 -2.11
CA THR A 37 -3.30 13.63 -2.40
C THR A 37 -3.08 12.82 -1.12
N GLU A 38 -2.98 13.46 0.02
CA GLU A 38 -2.78 12.82 1.32
C GLU A 38 -4.09 12.28 1.88
N PHE A 39 -4.03 11.08 2.47
CA PHE A 39 -5.16 10.51 3.20
C PHE A 39 -5.38 11.25 4.52
N THR A 40 -6.64 11.51 4.83
CA THR A 40 -7.06 12.14 6.09
C THR A 40 -7.04 11.13 7.25
N GLU A 41 -7.11 11.62 8.49
CA GLU A 41 -7.26 10.75 9.67
C GLU A 41 -8.50 9.85 9.59
N ASN A 42 -9.58 10.34 8.97
CA ASN A 42 -10.79 9.53 8.76
C ASN A 42 -10.57 8.40 7.76
N ASP A 43 -9.76 8.63 6.72
CA ASP A 43 -9.41 7.58 5.76
C ASP A 43 -8.52 6.53 6.42
N ILE A 44 -7.54 6.95 7.21
CA ILE A 44 -6.69 6.04 7.98
C ILE A 44 -7.53 5.19 8.94
N ALA A 45 -8.48 5.80 9.67
CA ALA A 45 -9.40 5.09 10.54
C ALA A 45 -10.26 4.08 9.79
N PHE A 46 -10.69 4.42 8.56
CA PHE A 46 -11.42 3.49 7.69
C PHE A 46 -10.55 2.29 7.29
N PHE A 47 -9.31 2.53 6.89
CA PHE A 47 -8.37 1.46 6.54
C PHE A 47 -8.03 0.57 7.74
N ASP A 48 -7.93 1.15 8.93
CA ASP A 48 -7.76 0.39 10.17
C ASP A 48 -8.97 -0.53 10.43
N GLU A 49 -10.20 -0.07 10.18
CA GLU A 49 -11.39 -0.92 10.34
C GLU A 49 -11.46 -2.03 9.28
N VAL A 50 -11.07 -1.76 8.03
CA VAL A 50 -10.96 -2.79 7.00
C VAL A 50 -9.91 -3.82 7.39
N ALA A 51 -8.73 -3.38 7.81
CA ALA A 51 -7.63 -4.25 8.22
C ALA A 51 -8.00 -5.08 9.46
N GLU A 52 -8.64 -4.49 10.47
CA GLU A 52 -9.12 -5.20 11.67
C GLU A 52 -10.20 -6.22 11.35
N THR A 53 -11.03 -5.97 10.32
CA THR A 53 -12.01 -6.97 9.87
C THR A 53 -11.34 -8.17 9.20
N ILE A 54 -10.16 -7.98 8.58
CA ILE A 54 -9.36 -9.04 7.95
C ILE A 54 -8.53 -9.80 9.00
N PHE A 55 -7.83 -9.06 9.88
CA PHE A 55 -7.02 -9.58 10.99
C PHE A 55 -7.52 -9.04 12.33
N PRO A 56 -8.60 -9.61 12.87
CA PRO A 56 -9.18 -9.15 14.12
C PRO A 56 -8.28 -9.51 15.31
N LYS A 57 -8.37 -8.68 16.36
CA LYS A 57 -7.77 -8.99 17.65
C LYS A 57 -8.36 -10.28 18.22
N THR A 58 -7.49 -11.20 18.62
CA THR A 58 -7.83 -12.47 19.26
C THR A 58 -6.92 -12.67 20.48
N SER A 59 -6.30 -13.82 20.65
CA SER A 59 -5.16 -14.02 21.56
C SER A 59 -3.87 -13.33 21.06
N THR A 60 -3.88 -12.87 19.81
CA THR A 60 -2.83 -12.07 19.17
C THR A 60 -3.32 -10.65 18.92
N PRO A 61 -2.41 -9.66 18.79
CA PRO A 61 -2.77 -8.30 18.42
C PRO A 61 -3.57 -8.27 17.11
N GLY A 62 -4.51 -7.33 16.96
CA GLY A 62 -5.23 -7.08 15.72
C GLY A 62 -4.47 -6.14 14.79
N ALA A 63 -4.96 -6.02 13.55
CA ALA A 63 -4.35 -5.14 12.54
C ALA A 63 -4.40 -3.65 12.93
N LYS A 64 -5.43 -3.24 13.64
CA LYS A 64 -5.59 -1.88 14.16
C LYS A 64 -4.54 -1.54 15.21
N GLU A 65 -4.23 -2.48 16.12
CA GLU A 65 -3.17 -2.34 17.12
C GLU A 65 -1.80 -2.22 16.43
N ALA A 66 -1.62 -2.91 15.31
CA ALA A 66 -0.44 -2.84 14.46
C ALA A 66 -0.39 -1.58 13.56
N LYS A 67 -1.37 -0.67 13.64
CA LYS A 67 -1.47 0.57 12.86
C LYS A 67 -1.41 0.34 11.34
N VAL A 68 -2.06 -0.71 10.87
CA VAL A 68 -2.01 -1.12 9.46
C VAL A 68 -2.65 -0.08 8.54
N GLY A 69 -3.68 0.65 9.00
CA GLY A 69 -4.28 1.73 8.21
C GLY A 69 -3.31 2.87 7.91
N GLN A 70 -2.48 3.26 8.89
CA GLN A 70 -1.41 4.24 8.67
C GLN A 70 -0.37 3.72 7.66
N PHE A 71 0.03 2.45 7.79
CA PHE A 71 0.93 1.80 6.84
C PHE A 71 0.35 1.80 5.43
N MET A 72 -0.95 1.48 5.26
CA MET A 72 -1.62 1.54 3.96
C MET A 72 -1.56 2.93 3.34
N ALA A 73 -1.85 3.97 4.12
CA ALA A 73 -1.83 5.36 3.65
C ALA A 73 -0.45 5.75 3.10
N VAL A 74 0.62 5.44 3.83
CA VAL A 74 2.00 5.71 3.40
C VAL A 74 2.35 4.92 2.14
N MET A 75 2.11 3.60 2.14
CA MET A 75 2.45 2.75 0.99
C MET A 75 1.72 3.15 -0.29
N VAL A 76 0.45 3.51 -0.20
CA VAL A 76 -0.31 3.93 -1.36
C VAL A 76 0.16 5.28 -1.87
N ASN A 77 0.41 6.26 -0.99
CA ASN A 77 0.86 7.58 -1.43
C ASN A 77 2.27 7.55 -2.04
N ASP A 78 3.19 6.78 -1.44
CA ASP A 78 4.61 6.88 -1.78
C ASP A 78 5.07 5.82 -2.79
N CYS A 79 4.39 4.66 -2.85
CA CYS A 79 4.87 3.51 -3.60
C CYS A 79 3.97 3.06 -4.75
N TYR A 80 2.72 3.53 -4.81
CA TYR A 80 1.78 3.09 -5.84
C TYR A 80 1.76 4.05 -7.03
N THR A 81 1.45 3.51 -8.22
CA THR A 81 1.20 4.33 -9.42
C THR A 81 -0.07 5.16 -9.25
N GLU A 82 -0.18 6.27 -9.98
CA GLU A 82 -1.35 7.16 -9.91
C GLU A 82 -2.67 6.42 -10.18
N GLU A 83 -2.68 5.45 -11.11
CA GLU A 83 -3.85 4.63 -11.40
C GLU A 83 -4.24 3.75 -10.21
N ASN A 84 -3.26 3.13 -9.54
CA ASN A 84 -3.50 2.32 -8.35
C ASN A 84 -3.91 3.17 -7.15
N GLN A 85 -3.31 4.34 -6.97
CA GLN A 85 -3.74 5.30 -5.93
C GLN A 85 -5.20 5.70 -6.12
N LYS A 86 -5.59 6.03 -7.34
CA LYS A 86 -6.97 6.37 -7.68
C LYS A 86 -7.92 5.21 -7.40
N ALA A 87 -7.60 4.01 -7.90
CA ALA A 87 -8.41 2.81 -7.68
C ALA A 87 -8.55 2.49 -6.17
N PHE A 88 -7.48 2.67 -5.38
CA PHE A 88 -7.51 2.45 -3.93
C PHE A 88 -8.45 3.45 -3.21
N ARG A 89 -8.42 4.73 -3.59
CA ARG A 89 -9.30 5.78 -3.03
C ARG A 89 -10.77 5.53 -3.39
N GLU A 90 -11.05 5.17 -4.64
CA GLU A 90 -12.39 4.81 -5.10
C GLU A 90 -12.93 3.57 -4.37
N GLY A 91 -12.04 2.66 -3.94
CA GLY A 91 -12.38 1.47 -3.17
C GLY A 91 -13.02 1.77 -1.81
N GLN A 92 -12.63 2.83 -1.13
CA GLN A 92 -13.28 3.26 0.12
C GLN A 92 -14.75 3.61 -0.10
N ALA A 93 -15.05 4.37 -1.16
CA ALA A 93 -16.42 4.71 -1.53
C ALA A 93 -17.22 3.46 -1.95
N ALA A 94 -16.59 2.54 -2.69
CA ALA A 94 -17.22 1.28 -3.12
C ALA A 94 -17.61 0.40 -1.93
N ILE A 95 -16.72 0.21 -0.95
CA ILE A 95 -17.01 -0.55 0.28
C ILE A 95 -18.15 0.11 1.07
N ASN A 96 -18.16 1.43 1.21
CA ASN A 96 -19.24 2.15 1.87
C ASN A 96 -20.58 1.97 1.12
N ALA A 97 -20.58 2.07 -0.21
CA ALA A 97 -21.78 1.84 -1.02
C ALA A 97 -22.31 0.41 -0.90
N ALA A 98 -21.43 -0.59 -0.91
CA ALA A 98 -21.79 -1.99 -0.67
C ALA A 98 -22.43 -2.19 0.71
N CYS A 99 -21.83 -1.58 1.76
CA CYS A 99 -22.35 -1.65 3.11
C CYS A 99 -23.73 -1.00 3.24
N LYS A 100 -23.92 0.18 2.67
CA LYS A 100 -25.22 0.85 2.62
C LYS A 100 -26.29 0.01 1.92
N LYS A 101 -25.92 -0.60 0.78
CA LYS A 101 -26.84 -1.46 0.01
C LYS A 101 -27.25 -2.71 0.79
N MET A 102 -26.33 -3.33 1.51
CA MET A 102 -26.58 -4.58 2.24
C MET A 102 -27.23 -4.36 3.59
N HIS A 103 -26.85 -3.30 4.31
CA HIS A 103 -27.16 -3.13 5.72
C HIS A 103 -27.77 -1.76 6.09
N GLY A 104 -27.90 -0.83 5.13
CA GLY A 104 -28.52 0.48 5.33
C GLY A 104 -27.67 1.54 6.02
N HIS A 105 -26.39 1.27 6.29
CA HIS A 105 -25.49 2.21 6.99
C HIS A 105 -24.05 2.15 6.46
N ASP A 106 -23.25 3.16 6.81
CA ASP A 106 -21.85 3.24 6.43
C ASP A 106 -21.01 2.14 7.10
N PHE A 107 -19.94 1.70 6.44
CA PHE A 107 -19.05 0.65 6.92
C PHE A 107 -18.49 0.94 8.33
N MET A 108 -18.12 2.20 8.61
CA MET A 108 -17.61 2.59 9.93
C MET A 108 -18.62 2.41 11.07
N LYS A 109 -19.93 2.50 10.77
CA LYS A 109 -21.03 2.34 11.73
C LYS A 109 -21.56 0.91 11.80
N ALA A 110 -21.06 0.02 10.92
CA ALA A 110 -21.53 -1.35 10.83
C ALA A 110 -21.02 -2.20 11.99
N ALA A 111 -21.83 -3.18 12.42
CA ALA A 111 -21.40 -4.21 13.35
C ALA A 111 -20.30 -5.09 12.72
N PRO A 112 -19.43 -5.74 13.52
CA PRO A 112 -18.33 -6.56 12.99
C PRO A 112 -18.79 -7.63 12.00
N GLU A 113 -19.92 -8.27 12.24
CA GLU A 113 -20.51 -9.30 11.37
C GLU A 113 -20.90 -8.72 10.00
N HIS A 114 -21.48 -7.50 10.00
CA HIS A 114 -21.85 -6.80 8.78
C HIS A 114 -20.61 -6.36 7.99
N LYS A 115 -19.58 -5.84 8.65
CA LYS A 115 -18.29 -5.50 8.02
C LYS A 115 -17.70 -6.72 7.33
N LYS A 116 -17.65 -7.86 8.01
CA LYS A 116 -17.17 -9.12 7.46
C LYS A 116 -18.01 -9.57 6.25
N ALA A 117 -19.35 -9.53 6.37
CA ALA A 117 -20.25 -9.92 5.28
C ALA A 117 -20.02 -9.06 4.03
N VAL A 118 -19.86 -7.75 4.20
CA VAL A 118 -19.55 -6.83 3.09
C VAL A 118 -18.22 -7.19 2.41
N LEU A 119 -17.15 -7.39 3.17
CA LEU A 119 -15.86 -7.72 2.58
C LEU A 119 -15.84 -9.07 1.87
N VAL A 120 -16.57 -10.06 2.40
CA VAL A 120 -16.73 -11.38 1.75
C VAL A 120 -17.56 -11.26 0.46
N SER A 121 -18.56 -10.38 0.42
CA SER A 121 -19.40 -10.20 -0.76
C SER A 121 -18.64 -9.63 -1.97
N LEU A 122 -17.42 -9.12 -1.79
CA LEU A 122 -16.56 -8.63 -2.87
C LEU A 122 -15.81 -9.76 -3.60
N ASP A 123 -15.74 -10.96 -3.05
CA ASP A 123 -14.96 -12.07 -3.64
C ASP A 123 -15.36 -12.45 -5.08
N PRO A 124 -16.65 -12.49 -5.47
CA PRO A 124 -17.04 -12.72 -6.87
C PRO A 124 -16.57 -11.60 -7.80
N GLU A 125 -16.75 -10.33 -7.40
CA GLU A 125 -16.29 -9.16 -8.16
C GLU A 125 -14.77 -9.22 -8.41
N ILE A 126 -14.00 -9.59 -7.39
CA ILE A 126 -12.55 -9.75 -7.49
C ILE A 126 -12.19 -10.82 -8.52
N LYS A 127 -12.85 -11.98 -8.50
CA LYS A 127 -12.58 -13.06 -9.46
C LYS A 127 -12.83 -12.63 -10.91
N ASP A 128 -13.95 -11.95 -11.13
CA ASP A 128 -14.30 -11.42 -12.46
C ASP A 128 -13.32 -10.35 -12.92
N TYR A 129 -12.92 -9.46 -12.01
CA TYR A 129 -11.93 -8.43 -12.28
C TYR A 129 -10.56 -9.02 -12.62
N GLN A 130 -10.12 -10.01 -11.86
CA GLN A 130 -8.85 -10.70 -12.12
C GLN A 130 -8.85 -11.44 -13.46
N ALA A 131 -9.96 -12.07 -13.84
CA ALA A 131 -10.11 -12.71 -15.16
C ALA A 131 -9.96 -11.69 -16.29
N LYS A 132 -10.69 -10.57 -16.22
CA LYS A 132 -10.59 -9.46 -17.19
C LYS A 132 -9.18 -8.89 -17.26
N ARG A 133 -8.54 -8.67 -16.11
CA ARG A 133 -7.18 -8.14 -16.06
C ARG A 133 -6.17 -9.11 -16.68
N LYS A 134 -6.35 -10.41 -16.47
CA LYS A 134 -5.50 -11.43 -17.11
C LYS A 134 -5.63 -11.41 -18.63
N GLU A 135 -6.84 -11.30 -19.16
CA GLU A 135 -7.09 -11.17 -20.60
C GLU A 135 -6.48 -9.89 -21.17
N PHE A 136 -6.72 -8.76 -20.48
CA PHE A 136 -6.13 -7.47 -20.85
C PHE A 136 -4.59 -7.53 -20.90
N ASN A 137 -3.96 -8.10 -19.88
CA ASN A 137 -2.50 -8.23 -19.84
C ASN A 137 -1.97 -9.11 -20.98
N LYS A 138 -2.67 -10.21 -21.30
CA LYS A 138 -2.31 -11.07 -22.42
C LYS A 138 -2.39 -10.31 -23.75
N GLU A 139 -3.44 -9.53 -23.95
CA GLU A 139 -3.58 -8.68 -25.13
C GLU A 139 -2.44 -7.66 -25.25
N GLN A 140 -2.06 -7.02 -24.13
CA GLN A 140 -0.93 -6.08 -24.09
C GLN A 140 0.39 -6.79 -24.38
N ASP A 141 0.62 -8.01 -23.88
CA ASP A 141 1.80 -8.82 -24.17
C ASP A 141 1.91 -9.16 -25.68
N ASP A 142 0.78 -9.49 -26.31
CA ASP A 142 0.75 -9.78 -27.74
C ASP A 142 0.98 -8.53 -28.60
N LEU A 143 0.46 -7.37 -28.17
CA LEU A 143 0.72 -6.09 -28.84
C LEU A 143 2.18 -5.68 -28.72
N GLU A 144 2.77 -5.85 -27.53
CA GLU A 144 4.19 -5.55 -27.29
C GLU A 144 5.10 -6.41 -28.16
N LYS A 145 4.83 -7.72 -28.24
CA LYS A 145 5.58 -8.63 -29.14
C LYS A 145 5.49 -8.22 -30.61
N LYS A 146 4.30 -7.81 -31.07
CA LYS A 146 4.11 -7.32 -32.43
C LYS A 146 4.87 -6.02 -32.69
N ALA A 147 4.85 -5.09 -31.75
CA ALA A 147 5.58 -3.84 -31.82
C ALA A 147 7.09 -4.10 -31.90
N GLN A 148 7.62 -4.98 -31.05
CA GLN A 148 9.02 -5.39 -31.07
C GLN A 148 9.41 -6.04 -32.41
N ALA A 149 8.58 -6.93 -32.95
CA ALA A 149 8.83 -7.57 -34.25
C ALA A 149 8.84 -6.57 -35.42
N ASN A 150 8.09 -5.48 -35.31
CA ASN A 150 8.03 -4.42 -36.29
C ASN A 150 9.08 -3.30 -36.06
N GLY A 151 9.94 -3.43 -35.04
CA GLY A 151 10.95 -2.42 -34.70
C GLY A 151 10.36 -1.14 -34.11
N ASP A 152 9.15 -1.15 -33.62
CA ASP A 152 8.53 -0.02 -32.96
C ASP A 152 9.07 0.15 -31.52
N THR A 153 9.98 1.11 -31.36
CA THR A 153 10.59 1.45 -30.07
C THR A 153 9.75 2.40 -29.22
N ASN A 154 8.62 2.90 -29.74
CA ASN A 154 7.76 3.87 -29.08
C ASN A 154 6.49 3.23 -28.49
N PHE A 155 6.35 1.91 -28.60
CA PHE A 155 5.18 1.22 -28.04
C PHE A 155 5.09 1.47 -26.53
N LYS A 156 3.94 1.97 -26.09
CA LYS A 156 3.64 2.17 -24.66
C LYS A 156 2.59 1.15 -24.24
N ARG A 157 3.00 0.22 -23.40
CA ARG A 157 2.10 -0.74 -22.78
C ARG A 157 1.07 0.00 -21.92
N LYS A 158 -0.20 -0.34 -22.11
CA LYS A 158 -1.26 0.12 -21.21
C LYS A 158 -1.29 -0.76 -19.96
N THR A 159 -1.62 -0.16 -18.83
CA THR A 159 -1.77 -0.85 -17.55
C THR A 159 -3.22 -0.84 -17.11
N MET A 160 -3.64 -1.88 -16.42
CA MET A 160 -4.92 -1.96 -15.73
C MET A 160 -4.61 -2.02 -14.22
N PRO A 161 -5.14 -1.11 -13.39
CA PRO A 161 -4.83 -1.06 -11.97
C PRO A 161 -5.20 -2.37 -11.28
N ASP A 162 -4.63 -2.60 -10.10
CA ASP A 162 -5.07 -3.69 -9.25
C ASP A 162 -6.47 -3.40 -8.67
N HIS A 163 -7.23 -4.44 -8.39
CA HIS A 163 -8.51 -4.27 -7.71
C HIS A 163 -8.28 -3.71 -6.29
N TYR A 164 -9.00 -2.64 -5.93
CA TYR A 164 -8.81 -1.93 -4.67
C TYR A 164 -8.77 -2.85 -3.44
N PHE A 165 -9.67 -3.82 -3.36
CA PHE A 165 -9.74 -4.71 -2.20
C PHE A 165 -8.60 -5.74 -2.18
N ILE A 166 -8.05 -6.13 -3.34
CA ILE A 166 -6.82 -6.95 -3.39
C ILE A 166 -5.65 -6.15 -2.82
N MET A 167 -5.51 -4.89 -3.20
CA MET A 167 -4.48 -4.00 -2.66
C MET A 167 -4.63 -3.87 -1.13
N MET A 168 -5.84 -3.65 -0.63
CA MET A 168 -6.11 -3.58 0.81
C MET A 168 -5.78 -4.89 1.53
N LYS A 169 -6.13 -6.05 0.98
CA LYS A 169 -5.78 -7.37 1.54
C LYS A 169 -4.26 -7.56 1.60
N GLN A 170 -3.56 -7.27 0.51
CA GLN A 170 -2.10 -7.40 0.43
C GLN A 170 -1.39 -6.48 1.41
N LEU A 171 -1.80 -5.22 1.49
CA LEU A 171 -1.23 -4.26 2.44
C LEU A 171 -1.58 -4.61 3.88
N THR A 172 -2.75 -5.20 4.14
CA THR A 172 -3.08 -5.71 5.48
C THR A 172 -2.12 -6.81 5.90
N ILE A 173 -1.90 -7.81 5.04
CA ILE A 173 -0.98 -8.91 5.32
C ILE A 173 0.45 -8.38 5.50
N LEU A 174 0.91 -7.56 4.57
CA LEU A 174 2.25 -7.00 4.61
C LEU A 174 2.46 -6.15 5.87
N GLY A 175 1.58 -5.16 6.11
CA GLY A 175 1.69 -4.25 7.26
C GLY A 175 1.59 -4.98 8.59
N TYR A 176 0.72 -5.97 8.70
CA TYR A 176 0.59 -6.76 9.93
C TYR A 176 1.85 -7.59 10.21
N PHE A 177 2.30 -8.43 9.28
CA PHE A 177 3.43 -9.31 9.51
C PHE A 177 4.80 -8.64 9.46
N THR A 178 4.89 -7.39 9.01
CA THR A 178 6.11 -6.57 9.13
C THR A 178 6.11 -5.67 10.36
N SER A 179 4.95 -5.48 11.02
CA SER A 179 4.84 -4.71 12.25
C SER A 179 5.52 -5.43 13.43
N LYS A 180 5.85 -4.66 14.47
CA LYS A 180 6.34 -5.21 15.74
C LYS A 180 5.29 -6.13 16.37
N GLU A 181 4.03 -5.67 16.43
CA GLU A 181 2.90 -6.35 17.05
C GLU A 181 2.62 -7.70 16.38
N GLY A 182 2.56 -7.72 15.05
CA GLY A 182 2.34 -8.95 14.28
C GLY A 182 3.50 -9.93 14.42
N ARG A 183 4.74 -9.45 14.29
CA ARG A 183 5.93 -10.32 14.41
C ARG A 183 6.06 -10.92 15.80
N THR A 184 5.95 -10.13 16.84
CA THR A 184 6.15 -10.63 18.22
C THR A 184 4.93 -11.35 18.78
N GLY A 185 3.71 -10.93 18.36
CA GLY A 185 2.46 -11.49 18.84
C GLY A 185 2.02 -12.75 18.10
N ALA A 186 1.98 -12.67 16.75
CA ALA A 186 1.46 -13.75 15.92
C ALA A 186 2.51 -14.77 15.48
N THR A 187 3.80 -14.40 15.47
CA THR A 187 4.89 -15.30 15.07
C THR A 187 5.89 -15.50 16.20
N ARG A 188 6.78 -16.48 16.06
CA ARG A 188 7.97 -16.62 16.89
C ARG A 188 9.09 -15.80 16.22
N TYR A 189 9.26 -14.57 16.69
CA TYR A 189 10.28 -13.68 16.15
C TYR A 189 11.64 -13.98 16.76
N GLU A 190 12.57 -14.41 15.93
CA GLU A 190 13.95 -14.76 16.32
C GLU A 190 14.95 -14.01 15.43
N PRO A 191 15.41 -12.83 15.87
CA PRO A 191 16.27 -11.96 15.06
C PRO A 191 17.64 -12.55 14.73
N VAL A 192 18.20 -13.38 15.58
CA VAL A 192 19.49 -14.04 15.34
C VAL A 192 19.39 -15.50 15.80
N PRO A 193 19.11 -16.44 14.90
CA PRO A 193 18.88 -17.84 15.27
C PRO A 193 20.12 -18.57 15.78
N GLY A 194 21.29 -17.96 15.78
CA GLY A 194 22.54 -18.51 16.30
C GLY A 194 23.13 -19.67 15.49
N LYS A 195 22.32 -20.60 15.03
CA LYS A 195 22.71 -21.71 14.14
C LYS A 195 21.59 -22.03 13.17
N TYR A 196 21.96 -22.55 12.01
CA TYR A 196 21.02 -23.11 11.06
C TYR A 196 20.52 -24.49 11.53
N ILE A 197 19.21 -24.69 11.58
CA ILE A 197 18.54 -25.96 11.87
C ILE A 197 17.60 -26.23 10.72
N GLY A 198 18.01 -27.07 9.76
CA GLY A 198 17.25 -27.34 8.54
C GLY A 198 16.05 -28.27 8.73
N ASP A 199 16.02 -29.00 9.83
CA ASP A 199 15.05 -30.03 10.19
C ASP A 199 14.34 -29.73 11.52
N LEU A 200 13.93 -28.48 11.69
CA LEU A 200 13.24 -28.05 12.90
C LEU A 200 11.90 -28.80 13.04
N ASP A 201 11.69 -29.42 14.18
CA ASP A 201 10.43 -30.10 14.50
C ASP A 201 9.26 -29.09 14.51
N TYR A 202 8.18 -29.45 13.81
CA TYR A 202 6.95 -28.69 13.78
C TYR A 202 5.80 -29.50 14.37
N LYS A 203 5.06 -28.90 15.27
CA LYS A 203 3.80 -29.43 15.80
C LYS A 203 2.65 -28.51 15.37
N LYS A 204 1.49 -29.11 15.06
CA LYS A 204 0.30 -28.33 14.72
C LYS A 204 -0.03 -27.34 15.83
N GLY A 205 -0.07 -26.06 15.50
CA GLY A 205 -0.30 -24.97 16.46
C GLY A 205 0.98 -24.20 16.85
N ASP A 206 2.15 -24.66 16.45
CA ASP A 206 3.39 -23.90 16.64
C ASP A 206 3.35 -22.62 15.79
N LYS A 207 3.86 -21.54 16.40
CA LYS A 207 4.01 -20.27 15.66
C LYS A 207 5.11 -20.38 14.62
N ILE A 208 4.86 -19.83 13.42
CA ILE A 208 5.87 -19.70 12.37
C ILE A 208 7.05 -18.89 12.90
N ILE A 209 8.26 -19.37 12.65
CA ILE A 209 9.48 -18.61 12.95
C ILE A 209 9.63 -17.54 11.89
N THR A 210 9.76 -16.31 12.35
CA THR A 210 10.12 -15.15 11.54
C THR A 210 11.31 -14.47 12.17
N GLY A 211 12.27 -14.19 11.37
CA GLY A 211 13.43 -13.48 11.82
C GLY A 211 14.19 -13.19 10.58
N LEU A 212 15.01 -12.71 10.52
CA LEU A 212 15.97 -12.33 9.63
C LEU A 212 16.30 -13.07 8.43
N ASN A 213 16.48 -12.29 7.55
CA ASN A 213 17.42 -12.59 6.45
C ASN A 213 18.61 -11.66 6.57
#